data_bbeef93e0b37a02fa100f4561caa2d84
#
_entry.id   bbeef93e0b37a02fa100f4561caa2d84
#
_cell.length_a   1.000
_cell.length_b   1.000
_cell.length_c   1.000
_cell.angle_alpha   90.00
_cell.angle_beta   90.00
_cell.angle_gamma   90.00
#
_symmetry.space_group_name_H-M   'P 1'
#
loop_
_entity.id
_entity.type
_entity.pdbx_description
1 polymer ?
#
loop_
_entity_poly.entity_id
_entity_poly.type
_entity_poly.pdbx_seq_one_letter_code
_entity_poly.pdbx_strand_id
1 'polypeptide(L)'
;NEKKTLKESLLVQSVSEIINPLKVVYNSLCEVKCKAIADGSVLDLLRRAYSFGLNLARLDIRQESKRHLKLMKSICKHLGLGDFEKWSENEKITFLSKEFKSKRPLISKDISFDKEDKETWSTFKMISKLPRECLGAYIISMSSKASDILTVVVLQKEAGMKSCLRTVPLFETLSDLENAHHVMQDIYKISWYLKYFKNKQEVMIGYSDSSKDAGKLAASWAQYRTQEKLQEL
;
A
#
# COMPACT_ATOMS: atom_id res chain seq x y z
N ASN A 1 24.98 -25.18 -4.85
CA ASN A 1 24.36 -24.32 -5.85
C ASN A 1 24.82 -22.89 -5.60
N GLU A 2 25.93 -22.49 -6.22
CA GLU A 2 26.39 -21.11 -6.26
C GLU A 2 25.36 -20.28 -7.05
N LYS A 3 24.63 -19.43 -6.34
CA LYS A 3 23.87 -18.35 -6.98
C LYS A 3 24.88 -17.40 -7.62
N LYS A 4 25.15 -17.56 -8.92
CA LYS A 4 25.82 -16.52 -9.71
C LYS A 4 25.03 -15.24 -9.59
N THR A 5 25.52 -14.29 -8.82
CA THR A 5 24.97 -12.94 -8.73
C THR A 5 25.24 -12.29 -10.10
N LEU A 6 24.23 -12.20 -10.95
CA LEU A 6 24.31 -11.44 -12.20
C LEU A 6 24.67 -10.00 -11.85
N LYS A 7 25.57 -9.38 -12.64
CA LYS A 7 25.87 -7.94 -12.49
C LYS A 7 24.57 -7.16 -12.70
N GLU A 8 24.26 -6.19 -11.84
CA GLU A 8 23.05 -5.36 -11.91
C GLU A 8 22.85 -4.74 -13.30
N SER A 9 23.95 -4.43 -14.02
CA SER A 9 23.94 -3.93 -15.40
C SER A 9 23.38 -4.91 -16.46
N LEU A 10 23.21 -6.19 -16.10
CA LEU A 10 22.66 -7.23 -16.99
C LEU A 10 21.18 -7.54 -16.67
N LEU A 11 20.61 -6.90 -15.66
CA LEU A 11 19.23 -7.11 -15.26
C LEU A 11 18.32 -6.08 -15.94
N VAL A 12 17.26 -6.54 -16.57
CA VAL A 12 16.19 -5.67 -17.07
C VAL A 12 15.47 -5.08 -15.87
N GLN A 13 15.53 -3.77 -15.70
CA GLN A 13 14.94 -3.06 -14.56
C GLN A 13 13.61 -2.40 -14.90
N SER A 14 13.34 -2.16 -16.16
CA SER A 14 12.15 -1.47 -16.64
C SER A 14 11.58 -2.19 -17.86
N VAL A 15 10.26 -2.25 -17.95
CA VAL A 15 9.59 -2.81 -19.15
C VAL A 15 9.92 -2.03 -20.43
N SER A 16 10.27 -0.75 -20.31
CA SER A 16 10.70 0.07 -21.46
C SER A 16 11.98 -0.46 -22.12
N GLU A 17 12.84 -1.14 -21.38
CA GLU A 17 14.05 -1.78 -21.92
C GLU A 17 13.72 -2.99 -22.83
N ILE A 18 12.53 -3.55 -22.70
CA ILE A 18 11.99 -4.58 -23.58
C ILE A 18 11.17 -3.95 -24.71
N ILE A 19 10.27 -3.02 -24.37
CA ILE A 19 9.34 -2.42 -25.33
C ILE A 19 10.08 -1.61 -26.41
N ASN A 20 11.07 -0.80 -26.02
CA ASN A 20 11.72 0.09 -26.98
C ASN A 20 12.45 -0.67 -28.11
N PRO A 21 13.29 -1.68 -27.83
CA PRO A 21 13.89 -2.49 -28.91
C PRO A 21 12.85 -3.21 -29.77
N LEU A 22 11.81 -3.76 -29.16
CA LEU A 22 10.73 -4.44 -29.91
C LEU A 22 9.98 -3.48 -30.84
N LYS A 23 9.76 -2.24 -30.43
CA LYS A 23 9.18 -1.20 -31.31
C LYS A 23 10.07 -0.90 -32.51
N VAL A 24 11.38 -0.82 -32.32
CA VAL A 24 12.34 -0.62 -33.40
C VAL A 24 12.21 -1.76 -34.40
N VAL A 25 12.21 -3.01 -33.96
CA VAL A 25 12.03 -4.18 -34.80
C VAL A 25 10.69 -4.15 -35.53
N TYR A 26 9.60 -3.85 -34.84
CA TYR A 26 8.26 -3.76 -35.43
C TYR A 26 8.19 -2.70 -36.52
N ASN A 27 8.69 -1.51 -36.27
CA ASN A 27 8.68 -0.40 -37.20
C ASN A 27 9.55 -0.69 -38.43
N SER A 28 10.75 -1.23 -38.22
CA SER A 28 11.66 -1.63 -39.34
C SER A 28 11.02 -2.65 -40.26
N LEU A 29 10.31 -3.65 -39.71
CA LEU A 29 9.57 -4.62 -40.54
C LEU A 29 8.43 -3.95 -41.32
N CYS A 30 7.74 -2.99 -40.73
CA CYS A 30 6.69 -2.23 -41.42
C CYS A 30 7.24 -1.37 -42.55
N GLU A 31 8.39 -0.70 -42.34
CA GLU A 31 9.05 0.13 -43.36
C GLU A 31 9.46 -0.66 -44.61
N VAL A 32 9.93 -1.89 -44.43
CA VAL A 32 10.26 -2.79 -45.52
C VAL A 32 9.05 -3.58 -46.08
N LYS A 33 7.82 -3.13 -45.76
CA LYS A 33 6.56 -3.72 -46.23
C LYS A 33 6.29 -5.17 -45.72
N CYS A 34 6.98 -5.58 -44.68
CA CYS A 34 6.81 -6.89 -44.02
C CYS A 34 5.82 -6.82 -42.81
N LYS A 35 4.76 -6.04 -42.95
CA LYS A 35 3.79 -5.83 -41.86
C LYS A 35 3.15 -7.14 -41.36
N ALA A 36 2.87 -8.08 -42.25
CA ALA A 36 2.32 -9.38 -41.86
C ALA A 36 3.24 -10.16 -40.91
N ILE A 37 4.58 -10.02 -41.07
CA ILE A 37 5.55 -10.60 -40.14
C ILE A 37 5.60 -9.81 -38.82
N ALA A 38 5.57 -8.48 -38.92
CA ALA A 38 5.53 -7.61 -37.73
C ALA A 38 4.30 -7.88 -36.85
N ASP A 39 3.14 -8.07 -37.49
CA ASP A 39 1.86 -8.33 -36.78
C ASP A 39 1.78 -9.77 -36.21
N GLY A 40 2.78 -10.59 -36.40
CA GLY A 40 2.91 -11.91 -35.76
C GLY A 40 3.56 -11.84 -34.38
N SER A 41 4.62 -12.61 -34.18
CA SER A 41 5.28 -12.79 -32.89
C SER A 41 5.78 -11.49 -32.26
N VAL A 42 6.21 -10.51 -33.05
CA VAL A 42 6.70 -9.22 -32.51
C VAL A 42 5.57 -8.43 -31.90
N LEU A 43 4.42 -8.34 -32.57
CA LEU A 43 3.24 -7.66 -32.05
C LEU A 43 2.70 -8.38 -30.80
N ASP A 44 2.68 -9.70 -30.81
CA ASP A 44 2.24 -10.49 -29.66
C ASP A 44 3.13 -10.26 -28.43
N LEU A 45 4.44 -10.21 -28.64
CA LEU A 45 5.38 -9.92 -27.55
C LEU A 45 5.23 -8.48 -27.03
N LEU A 46 5.03 -7.51 -27.92
CA LEU A 46 4.72 -6.13 -27.55
C LEU A 46 3.43 -6.05 -26.72
N ARG A 47 2.37 -6.70 -27.16
CA ARG A 47 1.09 -6.75 -26.42
C ARG A 47 1.28 -7.33 -25.03
N ARG A 48 2.02 -8.44 -24.89
CA ARG A 48 2.34 -9.04 -23.59
C ARG A 48 3.14 -8.09 -22.70
N ALA A 49 4.18 -7.45 -23.26
CA ALA A 49 5.00 -6.49 -22.51
C ALA A 49 4.18 -5.27 -22.03
N TYR A 50 3.26 -4.77 -22.86
CA TYR A 50 2.37 -3.68 -22.45
C TYR A 50 1.32 -4.11 -21.41
N SER A 51 0.79 -5.32 -21.52
CA SER A 51 -0.25 -5.82 -20.61
C SER A 51 0.30 -6.21 -19.23
N PHE A 52 1.43 -6.87 -19.21
CA PHE A 52 1.95 -7.50 -17.99
C PHE A 52 3.22 -6.82 -17.42
N GLY A 53 3.91 -6.00 -18.22
CA GLY A 53 5.18 -5.43 -17.81
C GLY A 53 6.22 -6.50 -17.53
N LEU A 54 7.01 -6.29 -16.48
CA LEU A 54 7.95 -7.29 -15.93
C LEU A 54 7.29 -8.17 -14.86
N ASN A 55 6.05 -7.85 -14.47
CA ASN A 55 5.34 -8.51 -13.40
C ASN A 55 3.98 -8.97 -13.91
N LEU A 56 3.66 -10.24 -13.74
CA LEU A 56 2.41 -10.81 -14.21
C LEU A 56 1.18 -10.07 -13.66
N ALA A 57 1.23 -9.69 -12.38
CA ALA A 57 0.18 -8.93 -11.70
C ALA A 57 0.77 -8.07 -10.60
N ARG A 58 0.09 -6.95 -10.26
CA ARG A 58 0.39 -6.16 -9.07
C ARG A 58 -0.22 -6.84 -7.85
N LEU A 59 0.55 -6.93 -6.78
CA LEU A 59 0.10 -7.53 -5.53
C LEU A 59 -0.23 -6.44 -4.51
N ASP A 60 -1.39 -6.56 -3.90
CA ASP A 60 -1.73 -5.79 -2.72
C ASP A 60 -1.07 -6.41 -1.49
N ILE A 61 -0.61 -5.57 -0.58
CA ILE A 61 -0.14 -5.99 0.73
C ILE A 61 -1.31 -5.85 1.69
N ARG A 62 -1.60 -6.89 2.45
CA ARG A 62 -2.67 -6.86 3.46
C ARG A 62 -2.14 -7.24 4.83
N GLN A 63 -2.44 -6.43 5.85
CA GLN A 63 -2.05 -6.68 7.23
C GLN A 63 -3.07 -6.08 8.20
N GLU A 64 -3.21 -6.69 9.37
CA GLU A 64 -4.13 -6.27 10.42
C GLU A 64 -3.63 -5.00 11.15
N SER A 65 -4.54 -4.09 11.48
CA SER A 65 -4.25 -2.82 12.20
C SER A 65 -3.55 -3.05 13.54
N LYS A 66 -3.92 -4.09 14.27
CA LYS A 66 -3.30 -4.45 15.56
C LYS A 66 -1.79 -4.71 15.46
N ARG A 67 -1.33 -5.29 14.36
CA ARG A 67 0.10 -5.53 14.15
C ARG A 67 0.89 -4.22 13.97
N HIS A 68 0.29 -3.26 13.27
CA HIS A 68 0.90 -1.93 13.13
C HIS A 68 0.91 -1.17 14.45
N LEU A 69 -0.19 -1.25 15.20
CA LEU A 69 -0.30 -0.66 16.53
C LEU A 69 0.76 -1.22 17.48
N LYS A 70 0.93 -2.55 17.50
CA LYS A 70 1.94 -3.22 18.33
C LYS A 70 3.35 -2.78 17.97
N LEU A 71 3.69 -2.77 16.68
CA LEU A 71 4.98 -2.30 16.20
C LEU A 71 5.24 -0.84 16.61
N MET A 72 4.26 0.05 16.42
CA MET A 72 4.39 1.46 16.83
C MET A 72 4.53 1.61 18.35
N LYS A 73 3.82 0.81 19.13
CA LYS A 73 3.98 0.74 20.60
C LYS A 73 5.41 0.37 21.00
N SER A 74 5.99 -0.63 20.35
CA SER A 74 7.37 -1.05 20.60
C SER A 74 8.37 0.05 20.25
N ILE A 75 8.16 0.76 19.13
CA ILE A 75 8.97 1.91 18.71
C ILE A 75 8.90 3.03 19.73
N CYS A 76 7.69 3.46 20.12
CA CYS A 76 7.47 4.54 21.10
C CYS A 76 8.06 4.20 22.46
N LYS A 77 7.93 2.94 22.92
CA LYS A 77 8.52 2.47 24.16
C LYS A 77 10.06 2.55 24.13
N HIS A 78 10.68 2.10 23.04
CA HIS A 78 12.13 2.17 22.84
C HIS A 78 12.65 3.62 22.89
N LEU A 79 11.88 4.55 22.32
CA LEU A 79 12.22 5.99 22.32
C LEU A 79 11.90 6.72 23.63
N GLY A 80 11.38 6.03 24.65
CA GLY A 80 10.98 6.64 25.92
C GLY A 80 9.76 7.56 25.83
N LEU A 81 8.94 7.44 24.78
CA LEU A 81 7.75 8.27 24.53
C LEU A 81 6.50 7.77 25.26
N GLY A 82 6.58 6.60 25.90
CA GLY A 82 5.47 5.97 26.59
C GLY A 82 4.73 4.91 25.78
N ASP A 83 3.50 4.59 26.22
CA ASP A 83 2.68 3.55 25.60
C ASP A 83 1.74 4.14 24.55
N PHE A 84 2.11 4.03 23.27
CA PHE A 84 1.35 4.54 22.14
C PHE A 84 -0.10 4.05 22.09
N GLU A 85 -0.37 2.84 22.60
CA GLU A 85 -1.72 2.27 22.60
C GLU A 85 -2.67 3.08 23.50
N LYS A 86 -2.14 3.62 24.61
CA LYS A 86 -2.91 4.39 25.60
C LYS A 86 -3.16 5.85 25.21
N TRP A 87 -2.49 6.35 24.17
CA TRP A 87 -2.68 7.71 23.72
C TRP A 87 -4.08 7.92 23.13
N SER A 88 -4.62 9.10 23.31
CA SER A 88 -5.84 9.52 22.62
C SER A 88 -5.63 9.56 21.11
N GLU A 89 -6.71 9.48 20.35
CA GLU A 89 -6.64 9.53 18.90
C GLU A 89 -5.98 10.83 18.40
N ASN A 90 -6.29 11.96 19.01
CA ASN A 90 -5.68 13.24 18.68
C ASN A 90 -4.16 13.28 18.93
N GLU A 91 -3.70 12.69 20.01
CA GLU A 91 -2.26 12.57 20.30
C GLU A 91 -1.56 11.70 19.26
N LYS A 92 -2.17 10.57 18.88
CA LYS A 92 -1.66 9.69 17.82
C LYS A 92 -1.57 10.42 16.48
N ILE A 93 -2.64 11.08 16.05
CA ILE A 93 -2.68 11.83 14.79
C ILE A 93 -1.63 12.95 14.78
N THR A 94 -1.50 13.69 15.88
CA THR A 94 -0.52 14.77 16.02
C THR A 94 0.91 14.24 15.92
N PHE A 95 1.22 13.18 16.67
CA PHE A 95 2.52 12.53 16.64
C PHE A 95 2.86 11.99 15.24
N LEU A 96 1.96 11.19 14.65
CA LEU A 96 2.18 10.60 13.33
C LEU A 96 2.34 11.67 12.24
N SER A 97 1.58 12.75 12.33
CA SER A 97 1.70 13.90 11.40
C SER A 97 3.04 14.61 11.55
N LYS A 98 3.57 14.74 12.77
CA LYS A 98 4.90 15.30 13.03
C LYS A 98 5.99 14.39 12.49
N GLU A 99 5.91 13.09 12.76
CA GLU A 99 6.92 12.12 12.31
C GLU A 99 6.90 11.94 10.78
N PHE A 100 5.75 12.03 10.13
CA PHE A 100 5.69 12.02 8.67
C PHE A 100 6.46 13.20 8.04
N LYS A 101 6.40 14.38 8.66
CA LYS A 101 7.12 15.58 8.17
C LYS A 101 8.58 15.59 8.60
N SER A 102 8.96 14.84 9.61
CA SER A 102 10.31 14.78 10.13
C SER A 102 11.30 14.20 9.11
N LYS A 103 12.50 14.77 9.04
CA LYS A 103 13.62 14.20 8.27
C LYS A 103 14.45 13.21 9.09
N ARG A 104 14.27 13.22 10.40
CA ARG A 104 14.93 12.32 11.33
C ARG A 104 14.31 10.94 11.25
N PRO A 105 15.09 9.84 11.19
CA PRO A 105 14.54 8.51 11.32
C PRO A 105 13.83 8.32 12.67
N LEU A 106 12.64 7.75 12.63
CA LEU A 106 11.89 7.36 13.83
C LEU A 106 12.43 6.05 14.41
N ILE A 107 12.83 5.13 13.54
CA ILE A 107 13.30 3.79 13.94
C ILE A 107 14.82 3.79 14.04
N SER A 108 15.33 3.65 15.28
CA SER A 108 16.75 3.49 15.53
C SER A 108 17.30 2.16 14.99
N LYS A 109 18.59 2.15 14.63
CA LYS A 109 19.28 0.92 14.21
C LYS A 109 19.42 -0.09 15.37
N ASP A 110 19.41 0.39 16.60
CA ASP A 110 19.65 -0.40 17.81
C ASP A 110 18.38 -0.99 18.40
N ILE A 111 17.21 -0.71 17.79
CA ILE A 111 15.94 -1.24 18.28
C ILE A 111 15.88 -2.76 18.08
N SER A 112 15.59 -3.47 19.18
CA SER A 112 15.33 -4.90 19.15
C SER A 112 13.83 -5.15 19.15
N PHE A 113 13.34 -5.81 18.12
CA PHE A 113 11.95 -6.20 17.97
C PHE A 113 11.72 -7.65 18.38
N ASP A 114 10.58 -7.95 18.94
CA ASP A 114 10.12 -9.33 19.08
C ASP A 114 9.87 -9.97 17.69
N LYS A 115 9.53 -11.25 17.67
CA LYS A 115 9.36 -12.01 16.42
C LYS A 115 8.27 -11.39 15.53
N GLU A 116 7.14 -10.99 16.10
CA GLU A 116 5.99 -10.46 15.37
C GLU A 116 6.25 -9.04 14.84
N ASP A 117 6.82 -8.16 15.67
CA ASP A 117 7.22 -6.82 15.26
C ASP A 117 8.30 -6.84 14.18
N LYS A 118 9.27 -7.78 14.32
CA LYS A 118 10.32 -8.00 13.31
C LYS A 118 9.73 -8.45 11.98
N GLU A 119 8.75 -9.34 11.99
CA GLU A 119 8.04 -9.78 10.79
C GLU A 119 7.29 -8.62 10.14
N THR A 120 6.50 -7.87 10.92
CA THR A 120 5.76 -6.70 10.45
C THR A 120 6.71 -5.66 9.85
N TRP A 121 7.79 -5.30 10.56
CA TRP A 121 8.79 -4.36 10.07
C TRP A 121 9.52 -4.86 8.82
N SER A 122 9.82 -6.16 8.75
CA SER A 122 10.47 -6.78 7.59
C SER A 122 9.61 -6.68 6.33
N THR A 123 8.28 -6.75 6.47
CA THR A 123 7.35 -6.52 5.36
C THR A 123 7.52 -5.10 4.79
N PHE A 124 7.54 -4.06 5.64
CA PHE A 124 7.79 -2.69 5.18
C PHE A 124 9.15 -2.53 4.49
N LYS A 125 10.20 -3.13 5.05
CA LYS A 125 11.54 -3.12 4.42
C LYS A 125 11.58 -3.87 3.10
N MET A 126 10.83 -4.95 2.97
CA MET A 126 10.74 -5.71 1.73
C MET A 126 10.05 -4.87 0.63
N ILE A 127 8.87 -4.33 0.91
CA ILE A 127 8.13 -3.54 -0.08
C ILE A 127 8.87 -2.28 -0.51
N SER A 128 9.70 -1.69 0.37
CA SER A 128 10.51 -0.52 0.01
C SER A 128 11.62 -0.82 -1.01
N LYS A 129 11.99 -2.09 -1.18
CA LYS A 129 13.02 -2.55 -2.12
C LYS A 129 12.44 -3.07 -3.43
N LEU A 130 11.14 -3.36 -3.48
CA LEU A 130 10.48 -3.88 -4.66
C LEU A 130 10.19 -2.76 -5.68
N PRO A 131 10.25 -3.04 -6.99
CA PRO A 131 9.79 -2.11 -8.01
C PRO A 131 8.33 -1.70 -7.75
N ARG A 132 8.02 -0.41 -7.95
CA ARG A 132 6.68 0.13 -7.69
C ARG A 132 5.60 -0.56 -8.51
N GLU A 133 5.97 -1.02 -9.70
CA GLU A 133 5.08 -1.71 -10.64
C GLU A 133 4.61 -3.07 -10.14
N CYS A 134 5.34 -3.70 -9.21
CA CYS A 134 4.95 -4.97 -8.59
C CYS A 134 3.87 -4.80 -7.54
N LEU A 135 3.67 -3.57 -7.02
CA LEU A 135 2.87 -3.30 -5.83
C LEU A 135 1.59 -2.54 -6.20
N GLY A 136 0.48 -2.98 -5.63
CA GLY A 136 -0.82 -2.34 -5.69
C GLY A 136 -1.04 -1.36 -4.54
N ALA A 137 -1.91 -1.71 -3.63
CA ALA A 137 -2.25 -0.96 -2.42
C ALA A 137 -1.68 -1.63 -1.16
N TYR A 138 -1.67 -0.90 -0.06
CA TYR A 138 -1.49 -1.44 1.28
C TYR A 138 -2.85 -1.43 1.99
N ILE A 139 -3.45 -2.59 2.16
CA ILE A 139 -4.77 -2.78 2.75
C ILE A 139 -4.62 -3.04 4.25
N ILE A 140 -5.37 -2.30 5.06
CA ILE A 140 -5.39 -2.45 6.51
C ILE A 140 -6.69 -3.12 6.90
N SER A 141 -6.64 -4.40 7.27
CA SER A 141 -7.80 -5.08 7.82
C SER A 141 -8.09 -4.66 9.25
N MET A 142 -9.34 -4.74 9.68
CA MET A 142 -9.81 -4.32 11.00
C MET A 142 -9.43 -2.85 11.30
N SER A 143 -9.52 -1.99 10.30
CA SER A 143 -9.25 -0.56 10.45
C SER A 143 -10.44 0.12 11.13
N SER A 144 -10.19 0.82 12.23
CA SER A 144 -11.25 1.46 13.02
C SER A 144 -10.97 2.92 13.38
N LYS A 145 -9.76 3.40 13.09
CA LYS A 145 -9.30 4.75 13.46
C LYS A 145 -8.45 5.40 12.36
N ALA A 146 -8.44 6.71 12.31
CA ALA A 146 -7.60 7.48 11.40
C ALA A 146 -6.10 7.20 11.66
N SER A 147 -5.72 7.01 12.91
CA SER A 147 -4.34 6.69 13.28
C SER A 147 -3.86 5.35 12.72
N ASP A 148 -4.74 4.38 12.42
CA ASP A 148 -4.36 3.12 11.77
C ASP A 148 -3.78 3.39 10.37
N ILE A 149 -4.45 4.25 9.62
CA ILE A 149 -4.04 4.66 8.26
C ILE A 149 -2.72 5.43 8.32
N LEU A 150 -2.63 6.42 9.20
CA LEU A 150 -1.43 7.24 9.33
C LEU A 150 -0.21 6.44 9.80
N THR A 151 -0.41 5.46 10.68
CA THR A 151 0.66 4.57 11.16
C THR A 151 1.31 3.83 9.98
N VAL A 152 0.51 3.28 9.08
CA VAL A 152 1.02 2.59 7.89
C VAL A 152 1.77 3.54 6.97
N VAL A 153 1.28 4.77 6.78
CA VAL A 153 1.97 5.77 5.96
C VAL A 153 3.32 6.15 6.56
N VAL A 154 3.39 6.35 7.88
CA VAL A 154 4.65 6.64 8.58
C VAL A 154 5.62 5.47 8.48
N LEU A 155 5.17 4.23 8.69
CA LEU A 155 6.03 3.04 8.59
C LEU A 155 6.56 2.82 7.17
N GLN A 156 5.76 3.09 6.13
CA GLN A 156 6.23 3.06 4.75
C GLN A 156 7.35 4.09 4.50
N LYS A 157 7.15 5.31 4.98
CA LYS A 157 8.19 6.37 4.88
C LYS A 157 9.46 5.95 5.62
N GLU A 158 9.34 5.45 6.85
CA GLU A 158 10.49 5.00 7.66
C GLU A 158 11.25 3.82 7.02
N ALA A 159 10.56 2.98 6.29
CA ALA A 159 11.19 1.92 5.51
C ALA A 159 11.96 2.43 4.26
N GLY A 160 11.89 3.72 3.97
CA GLY A 160 12.62 4.37 2.88
C GLY A 160 11.84 4.43 1.56
N MET A 161 10.52 4.26 1.58
CA MET A 161 9.72 4.41 0.38
C MET A 161 9.68 5.88 -0.07
N LYS A 162 10.13 6.18 -1.29
CA LYS A 162 10.07 7.53 -1.88
C LYS A 162 8.64 8.00 -2.11
N SER A 163 7.74 7.08 -2.40
CA SER A 163 6.30 7.29 -2.55
C SER A 163 5.56 6.13 -1.89
N CYS A 164 4.78 6.41 -0.87
CA CYS A 164 3.99 5.40 -0.19
C CYS A 164 2.97 4.75 -1.13
N LEU A 165 2.66 3.48 -0.87
CA LEU A 165 1.52 2.82 -1.49
C LEU A 165 0.23 3.50 -1.03
N ARG A 166 -0.81 3.45 -1.85
CA ARG A 166 -2.15 3.80 -1.43
C ARG A 166 -2.49 2.98 -0.19
N THR A 167 -2.82 3.65 0.87
CA THR A 167 -3.18 3.00 2.14
C THR A 167 -4.70 2.92 2.20
N VAL A 168 -5.21 1.70 2.15
CA VAL A 168 -6.64 1.41 1.99
C VAL A 168 -7.17 0.81 3.29
N PRO A 169 -7.99 1.54 4.07
CA PRO A 169 -8.67 0.95 5.20
C PRO A 169 -9.73 -0.03 4.71
N LEU A 170 -9.81 -1.19 5.35
CA LEU A 170 -10.84 -2.18 5.14
C LEU A 170 -11.74 -2.21 6.36
N PHE A 171 -13.00 -1.87 6.17
CA PHE A 171 -14.05 -1.94 7.17
C PHE A 171 -14.82 -3.26 7.02
N GLU A 172 -14.74 -4.14 8.03
CA GLU A 172 -15.15 -5.53 7.93
C GLU A 172 -16.30 -5.89 8.87
N THR A 173 -16.32 -5.36 10.10
CA THR A 173 -17.38 -5.61 11.05
C THR A 173 -18.54 -4.62 10.91
N LEU A 174 -19.68 -4.92 11.51
CA LEU A 174 -20.81 -3.98 11.56
C LEU A 174 -20.38 -2.65 12.20
N SER A 175 -19.67 -2.73 13.31
CA SER A 175 -19.14 -1.56 14.02
C SER A 175 -18.17 -0.74 13.17
N ASP A 176 -17.29 -1.40 12.39
CA ASP A 176 -16.37 -0.70 11.49
C ASP A 176 -17.13 0.02 10.38
N LEU A 177 -18.15 -0.64 9.79
CA LEU A 177 -18.97 -0.06 8.74
C LEU A 177 -19.74 1.18 9.24
N GLU A 178 -20.33 1.10 10.43
CA GLU A 178 -21.03 2.24 11.03
C GLU A 178 -20.11 3.41 11.33
N ASN A 179 -18.85 3.13 11.73
CA ASN A 179 -17.85 4.13 12.07
C ASN A 179 -17.01 4.63 10.88
N ALA A 180 -17.07 3.97 9.73
CA ALA A 180 -16.21 4.26 8.56
C ALA A 180 -16.24 5.74 8.14
N HIS A 181 -17.44 6.35 8.14
CA HIS A 181 -17.62 7.75 7.81
C HIS A 181 -16.81 8.68 8.74
N HIS A 182 -16.83 8.42 10.04
CA HIS A 182 -16.10 9.24 11.02
C HIS A 182 -14.58 9.09 10.85
N VAL A 183 -14.09 7.86 10.62
CA VAL A 183 -12.67 7.61 10.35
C VAL A 183 -12.21 8.38 9.11
N MET A 184 -13.01 8.34 8.05
CA MET A 184 -12.67 9.03 6.80
C MET A 184 -12.79 10.55 6.93
N GLN A 185 -13.78 11.04 7.67
CA GLN A 185 -13.90 12.47 7.97
C GLN A 185 -12.68 12.98 8.74
N ASP A 186 -12.17 12.21 9.70
CA ASP A 186 -10.97 12.59 10.45
C ASP A 186 -9.71 12.59 9.59
N ILE A 187 -9.57 11.62 8.68
CA ILE A 187 -8.47 11.61 7.68
C ILE A 187 -8.55 12.83 6.77
N TYR A 188 -9.75 13.21 6.31
CA TYR A 188 -9.93 14.34 5.40
C TYR A 188 -9.68 15.71 6.05
N LYS A 189 -9.71 15.81 7.37
CA LYS A 189 -9.27 17.01 8.11
C LYS A 189 -7.74 17.19 8.07
N ILE A 190 -6.98 16.16 7.71
CA ILE A 190 -5.51 16.18 7.71
C ILE A 190 -5.00 16.65 6.35
N SER A 191 -4.81 17.95 6.20
CA SER A 191 -4.47 18.61 4.93
C SER A 191 -3.19 18.08 4.26
N TRP A 192 -2.16 17.69 5.03
CA TRP A 192 -0.95 17.12 4.44
C TRP A 192 -1.19 15.73 3.83
N TYR A 193 -2.07 14.94 4.44
CA TYR A 193 -2.45 13.62 3.95
C TYR A 193 -3.15 13.72 2.60
N LEU A 194 -4.20 14.54 2.53
CA LEU A 194 -4.93 14.79 1.29
C LEU A 194 -4.01 15.27 0.16
N LYS A 195 -3.16 16.24 0.47
CA LYS A 195 -2.18 16.77 -0.51
C LYS A 195 -1.23 15.68 -0.99
N TYR A 196 -0.72 14.84 -0.08
CA TYR A 196 0.21 13.77 -0.40
C TYR A 196 -0.41 12.72 -1.32
N PHE A 197 -1.66 12.32 -1.07
CA PHE A 197 -2.41 11.37 -1.90
C PHE A 197 -3.23 12.02 -3.02
N LYS A 198 -2.99 13.30 -3.32
CA LYS A 198 -3.63 14.05 -4.41
C LYS A 198 -5.16 14.03 -4.35
N ASN A 199 -5.71 14.15 -3.16
CA ASN A 199 -7.16 14.10 -2.87
C ASN A 199 -7.83 12.80 -3.37
N LYS A 200 -7.09 11.69 -3.37
CA LYS A 200 -7.62 10.38 -3.74
C LYS A 200 -7.49 9.43 -2.58
N GLN A 201 -8.60 8.89 -2.16
CA GLN A 201 -8.66 7.85 -1.12
C GLN A 201 -9.51 6.68 -1.60
N GLU A 202 -8.98 5.50 -1.39
CA GLU A 202 -9.65 4.24 -1.65
C GLU A 202 -10.04 3.62 -0.31
N VAL A 203 -11.25 3.09 -0.24
CA VAL A 203 -11.80 2.41 0.92
C VAL A 203 -12.26 1.03 0.47
N MET A 204 -11.98 0.01 1.25
CA MET A 204 -12.45 -1.35 1.02
C MET A 204 -13.56 -1.69 2.01
N ILE A 205 -14.61 -2.31 1.52
CA ILE A 205 -15.76 -2.77 2.31
C ILE A 205 -15.80 -4.29 2.27
N GLY A 206 -15.78 -4.92 3.46
CA GLY A 206 -15.82 -6.37 3.62
C GLY A 206 -17.23 -6.91 3.49
N TYR A 207 -17.47 -7.77 2.49
CA TYR A 207 -18.80 -8.40 2.27
C TYR A 207 -18.99 -9.64 3.12
N SER A 208 -18.09 -10.60 3.02
CA SER A 208 -18.23 -11.90 3.71
C SER A 208 -18.04 -11.76 5.22
N ASP A 209 -17.10 -10.94 5.63
CA ASP A 209 -16.76 -10.78 7.04
C ASP A 209 -17.87 -10.04 7.79
N SER A 210 -18.44 -8.98 7.22
CA SER A 210 -19.59 -8.30 7.81
C SER A 210 -20.84 -9.17 7.85
N SER A 211 -21.03 -10.05 6.85
CA SER A 211 -22.15 -10.99 6.86
C SER A 211 -22.00 -12.08 7.91
N LYS A 212 -20.77 -12.50 8.23
CA LYS A 212 -20.49 -13.43 9.35
C LYS A 212 -20.68 -12.76 10.71
N ASP A 213 -20.35 -11.48 10.80
CA ASP A 213 -20.44 -10.69 12.04
C ASP A 213 -21.92 -10.38 12.40
N ALA A 214 -22.69 -9.82 11.46
CA ALA A 214 -24.00 -9.25 11.71
C ALA A 214 -25.18 -9.98 11.04
N GLY A 215 -24.90 -11.02 10.27
CA GLY A 215 -25.90 -11.65 9.39
C GLY A 215 -26.14 -10.87 8.10
N LYS A 216 -26.63 -11.56 7.08
CA LYS A 216 -26.71 -11.04 5.70
C LYS A 216 -27.52 -9.74 5.57
N LEU A 217 -28.67 -9.65 6.22
CA LEU A 217 -29.58 -8.50 6.07
C LEU A 217 -28.97 -7.24 6.69
N ALA A 218 -28.53 -7.33 7.96
CA ALA A 218 -27.92 -6.20 8.66
C ALA A 218 -26.62 -5.76 7.98
N ALA A 219 -25.77 -6.70 7.56
CA ALA A 219 -24.54 -6.41 6.82
C ALA A 219 -24.81 -5.69 5.50
N SER A 220 -25.76 -6.17 4.69
CA SER A 220 -26.10 -5.56 3.41
C SER A 220 -26.63 -4.12 3.58
N TRP A 221 -27.42 -3.89 4.61
CA TRP A 221 -27.90 -2.55 4.94
C TRP A 221 -26.76 -1.63 5.42
N ALA A 222 -25.90 -2.13 6.30
CA ALA A 222 -24.75 -1.37 6.77
C ALA A 222 -23.80 -1.01 5.63
N GLN A 223 -23.49 -1.94 4.73
CA GLN A 223 -22.66 -1.71 3.54
C GLN A 223 -23.27 -0.61 2.64
N TYR A 224 -24.56 -0.68 2.38
CA TYR A 224 -25.26 0.34 1.60
C TYR A 224 -25.17 1.72 2.26
N ARG A 225 -25.49 1.81 3.55
CA ARG A 225 -25.44 3.07 4.32
C ARG A 225 -24.01 3.62 4.42
N THR A 226 -23.02 2.75 4.55
CA THR A 226 -21.62 3.16 4.58
C THR A 226 -21.20 3.78 3.25
N GLN A 227 -21.55 3.16 2.12
CA GLN A 227 -21.23 3.68 0.79
C GLN A 227 -21.89 5.04 0.55
N GLU A 228 -23.18 5.18 0.90
CA GLU A 228 -23.91 6.43 0.81
C GLU A 228 -23.22 7.55 1.59
N LYS A 229 -22.93 7.32 2.89
CA LYS A 229 -22.25 8.30 3.75
C LYS A 229 -20.82 8.62 3.30
N LEU A 230 -20.07 7.65 2.79
CA LEU A 230 -18.72 7.89 2.30
C LEU A 230 -18.70 8.72 1.01
N GLN A 231 -19.77 8.68 0.22
CA GLN A 231 -19.90 9.45 -1.01
C GLN A 231 -20.25 10.93 -0.75
N GLU A 232 -20.78 11.24 0.45
CA GLU A 232 -21.10 12.59 0.89
C GLU A 232 -19.89 13.38 1.42
N LEU A 233 -18.74 12.70 1.62
CA LEU A 233 -17.49 13.29 2.15
C LEU A 233 -16.62 13.90 1.05
#